data_3eec509acd518ee8311e58d5d408977a
#
_entry.id   3eec509acd518ee8311e58d5d408977a
#
_cell.length_a   1.000
_cell.length_b   1.000
_cell.length_c   1.000
_cell.angle_alpha   90.00
_cell.angle_beta   90.00
_cell.angle_gamma   90.00
#
_symmetry.space_group_name_H-M   'P 1'
#
loop_
_entity.id
_entity.type
_entity.pdbx_description
1 polymer ?
#
loop_
_entity_poly.entity_id
_entity_poly.type
_entity_poly.pdbx_seq_one_letter_code
_entity_poly.pdbx_strand_id
1 'polypeptide(L)'
;DEFCALLHGISIDKCRDCIKSFKRLLADYNAAHPDSFPLHIACGCEMYNSDEDYDIGDTLRRADKMMYHEKFAMKKLKNETVR
;
A
#
# COMPACT_ATOMS: atom_id res chain seq x y z
N ASP A 1 10.09 2.51 -7.36
CA ASP A 1 10.47 3.29 -6.18
C ASP A 1 9.60 2.92 -5.00
N GLU A 2 10.18 2.98 -3.81
CA GLU A 2 9.47 2.72 -2.57
C GLU A 2 9.45 3.97 -1.71
N PHE A 3 8.30 4.21 -1.09
CA PHE A 3 8.12 5.38 -0.23
C PHE A 3 7.65 4.92 1.14
N CYS A 4 8.04 5.63 2.16
CA CYS A 4 7.61 5.40 3.53
C CYS A 4 7.05 6.70 4.10
N ALA A 5 5.91 6.61 4.75
CA ALA A 5 5.32 7.74 5.45
C ALA A 5 5.08 7.36 6.90
N LEU A 6 5.50 8.23 7.80
CA LEU A 6 5.24 8.09 9.22
C LEU A 6 4.10 9.02 9.60
N LEU A 7 2.98 8.44 10.04
CA LEU A 7 1.79 9.19 10.41
C LEU A 7 1.66 9.19 11.92
N HIS A 8 1.39 10.35 12.48
CA HIS A 8 1.28 10.53 13.93
C HIS A 8 -0.15 10.87 14.31
N GLY A 9 -0.63 10.23 15.36
CA GLY A 9 -1.93 10.58 15.93
C GLY A 9 -3.14 10.08 15.15
N ILE A 10 -2.99 9.07 14.29
CA ILE A 10 -4.13 8.45 13.59
C ILE A 10 -4.24 6.97 13.95
N SER A 11 -5.43 6.43 13.84
CA SER A 11 -5.67 5.00 14.04
C SER A 11 -5.27 4.21 12.81
N ILE A 12 -5.04 2.91 13.00
CA ILE A 12 -4.76 2.01 11.87
C ILE A 12 -5.94 1.96 10.89
N ASP A 13 -7.17 2.04 11.39
CA ASP A 13 -8.36 2.03 10.55
C ASP A 13 -8.39 3.26 9.64
N LYS A 14 -8.07 4.45 10.19
CA LYS A 14 -7.98 5.66 9.38
C LYS A 14 -6.87 5.59 8.36
N CYS A 15 -5.74 4.97 8.72
CA CYS A 15 -4.65 4.77 7.78
C CYS A 15 -5.09 3.89 6.62
N ARG A 16 -5.80 2.81 6.91
CA ARG A 16 -6.33 1.91 5.89
C ARG A 16 -7.35 2.62 4.98
N ASP A 17 -8.18 3.48 5.57
CA ASP A 17 -9.14 4.27 4.80
C ASP A 17 -8.44 5.25 3.85
N CYS A 18 -7.34 5.85 4.31
CA CYS A 18 -6.53 6.73 3.46
C CYS A 18 -5.93 5.96 2.28
N ILE A 19 -5.46 4.74 2.50
CA ILE A 19 -4.94 3.89 1.43
C ILE A 19 -6.04 3.57 0.41
N LYS A 20 -7.23 3.23 0.88
CA LYS A 20 -8.37 2.95 -0.01
C LYS A 20 -8.73 4.17 -0.85
N SER A 21 -8.76 5.35 -0.23
CA SER A 21 -9.05 6.60 -0.92
C SER A 21 -7.98 6.90 -1.98
N PHE A 22 -6.72 6.69 -1.63
CA PHE A 22 -5.61 6.89 -2.56
C PHE A 22 -5.74 5.96 -3.77
N LYS A 23 -6.04 4.69 -3.54
CA LYS A 23 -6.19 3.72 -4.63
C LYS A 23 -7.36 4.07 -5.54
N ARG A 24 -8.44 4.61 -4.97
CA ARG A 24 -9.58 5.09 -5.76
C ARG A 24 -9.16 6.26 -6.65
N LEU A 25 -8.39 7.21 -6.09
CA LEU A 25 -7.88 8.34 -6.87
C LEU A 25 -7.00 7.88 -8.02
N LEU A 26 -6.16 6.87 -7.78
CA LEU A 26 -5.33 6.29 -8.85
C LEU A 26 -6.18 5.63 -9.93
N ALA A 27 -7.22 4.90 -9.54
CA ALA A 27 -8.12 4.26 -10.50
C ALA A 27 -8.84 5.31 -11.35
N ASP A 28 -9.30 6.38 -10.73
CA ASP A 28 -9.95 7.50 -11.43
C ASP A 28 -8.98 8.18 -12.39
N TYR A 29 -7.75 8.39 -11.95
CA TYR A 29 -6.71 8.98 -12.80
C TYR A 29 -6.44 8.08 -14.01
N ASN A 30 -6.29 6.77 -13.79
CA ASN A 30 -6.04 5.83 -14.89
C ASN A 30 -7.19 5.82 -15.90
N ALA A 31 -8.43 5.87 -15.40
CA ALA A 31 -9.61 5.93 -16.28
C ALA A 31 -9.66 7.20 -17.11
N ALA A 32 -9.21 8.32 -16.53
CA ALA A 32 -9.18 9.61 -17.22
C ALA A 32 -8.02 9.75 -18.21
N HIS A 33 -7.01 8.88 -18.10
CA HIS A 33 -5.81 8.94 -18.94
C HIS A 33 -5.53 7.58 -19.59
N PRO A 34 -6.44 7.09 -20.47
CA PRO A 34 -6.32 5.74 -21.03
C PRO A 34 -5.11 5.56 -21.95
N ASP A 35 -4.56 6.65 -22.47
CA ASP A 35 -3.40 6.60 -23.37
C ASP A 35 -2.06 6.59 -22.60
N SER A 36 -2.11 6.79 -21.29
CA SER A 36 -0.92 6.75 -20.43
C SER A 36 -0.78 5.38 -19.81
N PHE A 37 0.46 5.04 -19.39
CA PHE A 37 0.66 3.83 -18.61
C PHE A 37 -0.15 3.92 -17.31
N PRO A 38 -0.91 2.88 -16.98
CA PRO A 38 -1.67 2.89 -15.74
C PRO A 38 -0.74 2.89 -14.52
N LEU A 39 -1.10 3.69 -13.52
CA LEU A 39 -0.36 3.77 -12.28
C LEU A 39 -0.95 2.76 -11.29
N HIS A 40 -0.09 1.94 -10.73
CA HIS A 40 -0.46 0.97 -9.70
C HIS A 40 0.48 1.11 -8.52
N ILE A 41 -0.05 0.92 -7.32
CA ILE A 41 0.75 1.00 -6.10
C ILE A 41 0.33 -0.12 -5.16
N ALA A 42 1.32 -0.81 -4.62
CA ALA A 42 1.11 -1.75 -3.54
C ALA A 42 1.40 -1.04 -2.23
N CYS A 43 0.52 -1.19 -1.24
CA CYS A 43 0.64 -0.52 0.04
C CYS A 43 0.56 -1.51 1.19
N GLY A 44 1.31 -1.21 2.25
CA GLY A 44 1.19 -1.89 3.52
C GLY A 44 1.19 -0.85 4.62
N CYS A 45 0.44 -1.07 5.68
CA CYS A 45 0.45 -0.19 6.84
C CYS A 45 0.43 -1.00 8.11
N GLU A 46 1.14 -0.50 9.11
CA GLU A 46 1.19 -1.08 10.44
C GLU A 46 1.29 0.00 11.48
N MET A 47 0.85 -0.32 12.68
CA MET A 47 0.91 0.58 13.82
C MET A 47 2.09 0.20 14.70
N TYR A 48 2.86 1.19 15.12
CA TYR A 48 3.91 0.96 16.09
C TYR A 48 3.30 0.48 17.41
N ASN A 49 3.81 -0.60 17.94
CA ASN A 49 3.39 -1.16 19.22
C ASN A 49 4.64 -1.43 20.07
N SER A 50 4.82 -0.67 21.12
CA SER A 50 6.01 -0.77 21.96
C SER A 50 6.15 -2.12 22.67
N ASP A 51 5.07 -2.90 22.78
CA ASP A 51 5.11 -4.23 23.37
C ASP A 51 5.67 -5.28 22.40
N GLU A 52 5.49 -5.06 21.10
CA GLU A 52 5.93 -6.01 20.07
C GLU A 52 7.17 -5.52 19.31
N ASP A 53 7.33 -4.22 19.18
CA ASP A 53 8.39 -3.63 18.37
C ASP A 53 9.53 -3.14 19.25
N TYR A 54 10.73 -3.58 18.95
CA TYR A 54 11.92 -3.07 19.60
C TYR A 54 12.13 -1.60 19.23
N ASP A 55 11.93 -1.28 17.96
CA ASP A 55 12.00 0.09 17.45
C ASP A 55 11.05 0.23 16.24
N ILE A 56 11.01 1.43 15.67
CA ILE A 56 10.15 1.71 14.51
C ILE A 56 10.53 0.87 13.29
N GLY A 57 11.77 0.39 13.23
CA GLY A 57 12.22 -0.49 12.15
C GLY A 57 11.45 -1.81 12.11
N ASP A 58 11.05 -2.34 13.27
CA ASP A 58 10.23 -3.56 13.33
C ASP A 58 8.84 -3.30 12.75
N THR A 59 8.26 -2.16 13.08
CA THR A 59 6.97 -1.73 12.52
C THR A 59 7.05 -1.61 11.00
N LEU A 60 8.11 -0.98 10.52
CA LEU A 60 8.33 -0.79 9.08
C LEU A 60 8.49 -2.12 8.37
N ARG A 61 9.19 -3.08 8.97
CA ARG A 61 9.34 -4.42 8.38
C ARG A 61 7.99 -5.13 8.21
N ARG A 62 7.08 -4.99 9.19
CA ARG A 62 5.75 -5.58 9.08
C ARG A 62 4.93 -4.92 7.98
N ALA A 63 4.99 -3.60 7.89
CA ALA A 63 4.29 -2.87 6.83
C ALA A 63 4.84 -3.24 5.46
N ASP A 64 6.15 -3.35 5.33
CA ASP A 64 6.83 -3.74 4.11
C ASP A 64 6.41 -5.14 3.66
N LYS A 65 6.32 -6.07 4.61
CA LYS A 65 5.86 -7.42 4.32
C LYS A 65 4.44 -7.44 3.76
N MET A 66 3.55 -6.63 4.32
CA MET A 66 2.18 -6.49 3.80
C MET A 66 2.17 -5.91 2.39
N MET A 67 3.00 -4.92 2.13
CA MET A 67 3.15 -4.33 0.80
C MET A 67 3.60 -5.38 -0.21
N TYR A 68 4.58 -6.21 0.13
CA TYR A 68 5.05 -7.27 -0.75
C TYR A 68 3.99 -8.31 -1.03
N HIS A 69 3.20 -8.67 -0.03
CA HIS A 69 2.07 -9.59 -0.23
C HIS A 69 1.07 -9.03 -1.24
N GLU A 70 0.75 -7.76 -1.11
CA GLU A 70 -0.15 -7.10 -2.04
C GLU A 70 0.45 -7.02 -3.44
N LYS A 71 1.73 -6.71 -3.54
CA LYS A 71 2.44 -6.65 -4.81
C LYS A 71 2.41 -7.99 -5.53
N PHE A 72 2.60 -9.09 -4.80
CA PHE A 72 2.50 -10.44 -5.36
C PHE A 72 1.10 -10.73 -5.87
N ALA A 73 0.08 -10.40 -5.09
CA ALA A 73 -1.30 -10.61 -5.48
C ALA A 73 -1.64 -9.83 -6.75
N MET A 74 -1.18 -8.60 -6.86
CA MET A 74 -1.38 -7.77 -8.06
C MET A 74 -0.71 -8.37 -9.28
N LYS A 75 0.53 -8.85 -9.14
CA LYS A 75 1.25 -9.48 -10.25
C LYS A 75 0.58 -10.77 -10.70
N LYS A 76 0.13 -11.58 -9.75
CA LYS A 76 -0.55 -12.84 -10.06
C LYS A 76 -1.85 -12.58 -10.83
N LEU A 77 -2.62 -11.61 -10.38
CA LEU A 77 -3.87 -11.22 -11.03
C LEU A 77 -3.62 -10.72 -12.45
N LYS A 78 -2.59 -9.90 -12.63
CA LYS A 78 -2.20 -9.39 -13.94
C LYS A 78 -1.80 -10.52 -14.89
N ASN A 79 -1.03 -11.49 -14.41
CA ASN A 79 -0.61 -12.63 -15.22
C ASN A 79 -1.80 -13.50 -15.62
N GLU A 80 -2.76 -13.70 -14.74
CA GLU A 80 -3.98 -14.41 -15.04
C GLU A 80 -4.83 -13.68 -16.08
N THR A 81 -4.84 -12.35 -16.03
CA THR A 81 -5.62 -11.53 -16.96
C THR A 81 -5.01 -11.51 -18.37
N VAL A 82 -3.70 -11.64 -18.48
CA VAL A 82 -2.99 -11.61 -19.77
C VAL A 82 -3.18 -12.90 -20.56
N ARG A 83 -3.55 -13.97 -19.89
CA ARG A 83 -3.85 -15.23 -20.56
C ARG A 83 -5.22 -15.18 -21.21
#